data_ec82bf8803265b33cef230e522fb78ac
#
_entry.id   ec82bf8803265b33cef230e522fb78ac
#
_cell.length_a   1.000
_cell.length_b   1.000
_cell.length_c   1.000
_cell.angle_alpha   90.00
_cell.angle_beta   90.00
_cell.angle_gamma   90.00
#
_symmetry.space_group_name_H-M   'P 1'
#
loop_
_entity.id
_entity.type
_entity.pdbx_description
1 polymer ?
#
loop_
_entity_poly.entity_id
_entity_poly.type
_entity_poly.pdbx_seq_one_letter_code
_entity_poly.pdbx_strand_id
1 'polypeptide(L)'
;YIGAVLDRNGLRPSRYYLTHDDRVIMASEVGVVDVATDNVKEKGRLRPGKMFLVDFDKGELIDDEAIKTSFAGKNPYQDWLNEQQIHLSDLGCDTEAHGFDPDSLVHRLKAFGYSAETLQFMLLPLVNELRDPVGSMGNDSALACLSDQSRIIYDYFKQLFAQVTNPAIDSIREEVVMSLSCSIGPEGDLLQNKAENAHRLVIEHPILTNEEAAALKHCNHRGWTTKTIDITYDIDSNHNLSDMLDDICQQGSQAIKDGHSLIVLSDRNISENRGIISALLASSALHRHLIAKFERTQVGIILETGEAREVHHFCLLAGYGVDAVNPYLAFEALWQARRDNLIDFEDNGTVVVAYRKGVAKGMLKVMAKMGISTLASYKGAQIFEAVGLA
;
A
#
# COMPACT_ATOMS: atom_id res chain seq x y z
N TYR A 1 21.04 14.91 23.86
CA TYR A 1 19.71 15.47 23.54
C TYR A 1 18.60 14.64 24.17
N ILE A 2 17.49 15.30 24.55
CA ILE A 2 16.20 14.66 24.80
C ILE A 2 15.12 15.43 24.06
N GLY A 3 14.23 14.69 23.38
CA GLY A 3 13.17 15.30 22.58
C GLY A 3 11.82 14.70 22.86
N ALA A 4 10.78 15.46 22.52
CA ALA A 4 9.40 15.00 22.58
C ALA A 4 8.56 15.64 21.46
N VAL A 5 7.57 14.85 20.98
CA VAL A 5 6.54 15.31 20.07
C VAL A 5 5.19 14.71 20.51
N LEU A 6 4.10 15.41 20.22
CA LEU A 6 2.77 14.85 20.39
C LEU A 6 2.39 14.00 19.17
N ASP A 7 1.42 13.10 19.39
CA ASP A 7 0.70 12.48 18.30
C ASP A 7 0.05 13.53 17.37
N ARG A 8 -0.28 13.10 16.15
CA ARG A 8 -0.88 13.96 15.10
C ARG A 8 -2.04 14.83 15.58
N ASN A 9 -2.89 14.27 16.44
CA ASN A 9 -4.11 14.93 16.90
C ASN A 9 -3.95 15.60 18.27
N GLY A 10 -2.84 15.43 18.94
CA GLY A 10 -2.61 15.97 20.28
C GLY A 10 -3.57 15.45 21.33
N LEU A 11 -4.01 14.18 21.20
CA LEU A 11 -4.99 13.56 22.11
C LEU A 11 -4.48 13.40 23.53
N ARG A 12 -3.18 13.14 23.67
CA ARG A 12 -2.55 13.01 24.97
C ARG A 12 -1.83 14.31 25.31
N PRO A 13 -2.24 15.02 26.39
CA PRO A 13 -1.55 16.24 26.78
C PRO A 13 -0.15 15.94 27.30
N SER A 14 0.77 16.88 27.04
CA SER A 14 2.08 16.89 27.67
C SER A 14 2.44 18.33 28.01
N ARG A 15 2.82 18.56 29.25
CA ARG A 15 3.15 19.86 29.78
C ARG A 15 4.57 19.88 30.30
N TYR A 16 5.22 21.06 30.29
CA TYR A 16 6.58 21.19 30.80
C TYR A 16 6.75 22.45 31.66
N TYR A 17 7.73 22.37 32.57
CA TYR A 17 8.30 23.49 33.27
C TYR A 17 9.79 23.58 32.91
N LEU A 18 10.26 24.81 32.71
CA LEU A 18 11.67 25.18 32.82
C LEU A 18 11.85 25.84 34.16
N THR A 19 12.88 25.48 34.88
CA THR A 19 13.15 26.03 36.21
C THR A 19 14.37 26.95 36.18
N HIS A 20 14.48 27.82 37.17
CA HIS A 20 15.63 28.70 37.32
C HIS A 20 16.92 27.97 37.70
N ASP A 21 16.83 26.75 38.19
CA ASP A 21 17.96 25.86 38.48
C ASP A 21 18.24 24.88 37.32
N ASP A 22 17.90 25.29 36.08
CA ASP A 22 18.22 24.62 34.81
C ASP A 22 17.70 23.18 34.68
N ARG A 23 16.49 22.93 35.21
CA ARG A 23 15.80 21.66 35.01
C ARG A 23 14.63 21.79 34.03
N VAL A 24 14.42 20.75 33.26
CA VAL A 24 13.21 20.55 32.45
C VAL A 24 12.39 19.43 33.06
N ILE A 25 11.17 19.72 33.42
CA ILE A 25 10.22 18.75 33.97
C ILE A 25 9.07 18.64 33.00
N MET A 26 8.87 17.44 32.43
CA MET A 26 7.81 17.15 31.46
C MET A 26 6.96 16.01 31.96
N ALA A 27 5.64 16.18 31.92
CA ALA A 27 4.67 15.16 32.30
C ALA A 27 3.34 15.36 31.56
N SER A 28 2.54 14.31 31.52
CA SER A 28 1.16 14.36 30.98
C SER A 28 0.27 15.30 31.81
N GLU A 29 0.56 15.40 33.10
CA GLU A 29 -0.24 16.15 34.05
C GLU A 29 0.66 17.14 34.86
N VAL A 30 0.02 18.18 35.39
CA VAL A 30 0.68 19.16 36.29
C VAL A 30 0.72 18.59 37.71
N GLY A 31 1.80 18.87 38.44
CA GLY A 31 1.91 18.48 39.87
C GLY A 31 2.41 17.04 40.09
N VAL A 32 2.94 16.37 39.04
CA VAL A 32 3.62 15.07 39.18
C VAL A 32 4.90 15.17 40.00
N VAL A 33 5.55 16.32 39.92
CA VAL A 33 6.73 16.71 40.74
C VAL A 33 6.45 18.04 41.36
N ASP A 34 6.70 18.15 42.67
CA ASP A 34 6.58 19.43 43.39
C ASP A 34 7.70 20.38 42.94
N VAL A 35 7.30 21.52 42.41
CA VAL A 35 8.21 22.63 42.02
C VAL A 35 7.72 23.87 42.68
N ALA A 36 8.62 24.52 43.42
CA ALA A 36 8.32 25.82 44.05
C ALA A 36 7.98 26.83 42.95
N THR A 37 6.89 27.58 43.15
CA THR A 37 6.36 28.51 42.14
C THR A 37 7.37 29.56 41.71
N ASP A 38 8.19 30.02 42.62
CA ASP A 38 9.28 30.99 42.42
C ASP A 38 10.48 30.43 41.65
N ASN A 39 10.60 29.08 41.59
CA ASN A 39 11.62 28.42 40.81
C ASN A 39 11.15 28.14 39.34
N VAL A 40 9.91 28.38 39.00
CA VAL A 40 9.41 28.17 37.64
C VAL A 40 9.76 29.38 36.76
N LYS A 41 10.70 29.19 35.82
CA LYS A 41 11.13 30.19 34.83
C LYS A 41 10.13 30.31 33.69
N GLU A 42 9.68 29.15 33.16
CA GLU A 42 8.72 29.03 32.05
C GLU A 42 7.86 27.80 32.22
N LYS A 43 6.63 27.89 31.75
CA LYS A 43 5.70 26.75 31.67
C LYS A 43 5.04 26.74 30.32
N GLY A 44 4.91 25.54 29.76
CA GLY A 44 4.31 25.35 28.46
C GLY A 44 3.64 23.99 28.28
N ARG A 45 3.16 23.78 27.08
CA ARG A 45 2.62 22.49 26.63
C ARG A 45 3.16 22.13 25.26
N LEU A 46 3.32 20.85 25.00
CA LEU A 46 3.58 20.38 23.65
C LEU A 46 2.38 20.70 22.74
N ARG A 47 2.65 20.95 21.48
CA ARG A 47 1.64 21.23 20.46
C ARG A 47 1.79 20.21 19.32
N PRO A 48 0.70 19.75 18.70
CA PRO A 48 0.78 18.90 17.51
C PRO A 48 1.62 19.55 16.41
N GLY A 49 2.45 18.77 15.74
CA GLY A 49 3.32 19.25 14.66
C GLY A 49 4.51 20.12 15.11
N LYS A 50 4.73 20.27 16.43
CA LYS A 50 5.86 20.99 17.00
C LYS A 50 6.79 20.03 17.76
N MET A 51 8.08 20.16 17.50
CA MET A 51 9.12 19.41 18.20
C MET A 51 9.58 20.17 19.45
N PHE A 52 9.92 19.41 20.48
CA PHE A 52 10.53 19.89 21.71
C PHE A 52 11.89 19.19 21.84
N LEU A 53 12.96 19.93 21.97
CA LEU A 53 14.32 19.38 22.05
C LEU A 53 15.15 20.13 23.07
N VAL A 54 15.72 19.41 24.03
CA VAL A 54 16.69 19.91 24.97
C VAL A 54 18.09 19.48 24.54
N ASP A 55 18.97 20.43 24.36
CA ASP A 55 20.38 20.23 24.06
C ASP A 55 21.18 20.32 25.36
N PHE A 56 21.69 19.18 25.84
CA PHE A 56 22.45 19.15 27.09
C PHE A 56 23.85 19.76 26.97
N ASP A 57 24.43 19.73 25.76
CA ASP A 57 25.77 20.29 25.53
C ASP A 57 25.72 21.82 25.55
N LYS A 58 24.63 22.41 25.07
CA LYS A 58 24.38 23.83 25.07
C LYS A 58 23.66 24.33 26.34
N GLY A 59 22.99 23.43 27.06
CA GLY A 59 22.15 23.74 28.19
C GLY A 59 20.91 24.58 27.86
N GLU A 60 20.30 24.32 26.67
CA GLU A 60 19.17 25.13 26.19
C GLU A 60 18.03 24.26 25.60
N LEU A 61 16.83 24.85 25.65
CA LEU A 61 15.68 24.37 24.92
C LEU A 61 15.71 24.96 23.50
N ILE A 62 15.76 24.12 22.49
CA ILE A 62 15.82 24.53 21.09
C ILE A 62 14.39 24.70 20.56
N ASP A 63 14.12 25.82 19.92
CA ASP A 63 12.84 26.13 19.30
C ASP A 63 12.58 25.25 18.06
N ASP A 64 11.31 24.92 17.80
CA ASP A 64 10.85 24.08 16.68
C ASP A 64 11.34 24.57 15.31
N GLU A 65 11.29 25.87 15.06
CA GLU A 65 11.76 26.46 13.80
C GLU A 65 13.28 26.30 13.63
N ALA A 66 14.04 26.50 14.72
CA ALA A 66 15.47 26.31 14.72
C ALA A 66 15.85 24.84 14.46
N ILE A 67 15.11 23.90 15.07
CA ILE A 67 15.29 22.46 14.81
C ILE A 67 15.04 22.15 13.33
N LYS A 68 13.89 22.54 12.80
CA LYS A 68 13.50 22.29 11.43
C LYS A 68 14.48 22.90 10.43
N THR A 69 14.87 24.14 10.64
CA THR A 69 15.85 24.84 9.79
C THR A 69 17.21 24.16 9.81
N SER A 70 17.68 23.76 10.99
CA SER A 70 18.96 23.06 11.14
C SER A 70 18.96 21.72 10.40
N PHE A 71 17.90 20.93 10.55
CA PHE A 71 17.81 19.64 9.86
C PHE A 71 17.59 19.79 8.35
N ALA A 72 16.73 20.70 7.93
CA ALA A 72 16.44 20.94 6.50
C ALA A 72 17.67 21.46 5.74
N GLY A 73 18.49 22.27 6.40
CA GLY A 73 19.72 22.84 5.79
C GLY A 73 20.95 21.95 5.88
N LYS A 74 20.87 20.77 6.52
CA LYS A 74 22.03 19.92 6.77
C LYS A 74 22.61 19.28 5.49
N ASN A 75 21.75 18.95 4.54
CA ASN A 75 22.12 18.34 3.27
C ASN A 75 21.23 18.89 2.15
N PRO A 76 21.63 18.77 0.89
CA PRO A 76 20.84 19.22 -0.26
C PRO A 76 19.76 18.19 -0.62
N TYR A 77 18.80 17.98 0.29
CA TYR A 77 17.77 16.93 0.15
C TYR A 77 16.94 17.05 -1.11
N GLN A 78 16.63 18.27 -1.56
CA GLN A 78 15.86 18.48 -2.78
C GLN A 78 16.65 18.04 -4.02
N ASP A 79 17.94 18.31 -4.04
CA ASP A 79 18.81 17.88 -5.14
C ASP A 79 18.90 16.35 -5.15
N TRP A 80 19.05 15.72 -3.98
CA TRP A 80 19.05 14.26 -3.88
C TRP A 80 17.75 13.64 -4.41
N LEU A 81 16.60 14.21 -4.07
CA LEU A 81 15.31 13.74 -4.59
C LEU A 81 15.26 13.91 -6.12
N ASN A 82 15.60 15.08 -6.62
CA ASN A 82 15.57 15.39 -8.06
C ASN A 82 16.49 14.47 -8.88
N GLU A 83 17.66 14.13 -8.31
CA GLU A 83 18.65 13.30 -8.99
C GLU A 83 18.38 11.80 -8.87
N GLN A 84 17.87 11.36 -7.74
CA GLN A 84 17.81 9.94 -7.38
C GLN A 84 16.45 9.30 -7.63
N GLN A 85 15.35 10.02 -7.45
CA GLN A 85 14.02 9.45 -7.66
C GLN A 85 13.84 8.99 -9.11
N ILE A 86 13.13 7.88 -9.25
CA ILE A 86 12.68 7.33 -10.54
C ILE A 86 11.15 7.45 -10.53
N HIS A 87 10.59 8.03 -11.56
CA HIS A 87 9.15 8.05 -11.77
C HIS A 87 8.76 6.97 -12.78
N LEU A 88 7.53 6.51 -12.67
CA LEU A 88 7.03 5.47 -13.58
C LEU A 88 7.07 5.90 -15.05
N SER A 89 6.89 7.21 -15.31
CA SER A 89 7.04 7.83 -16.63
C SER A 89 8.46 7.77 -17.20
N ASP A 90 9.47 7.59 -16.35
CA ASP A 90 10.89 7.53 -16.79
C ASP A 90 11.25 6.14 -17.30
N LEU A 91 10.42 5.14 -16.96
CA LEU A 91 10.55 3.78 -17.45
C LEU A 91 9.97 3.72 -18.87
N GLY A 92 10.79 3.92 -19.89
CA GLY A 92 10.36 3.74 -21.28
C GLY A 92 9.72 2.35 -21.45
N CYS A 93 8.59 2.27 -22.11
CA CYS A 93 8.00 1.00 -22.48
C CYS A 93 8.06 0.84 -24.00
N ASP A 94 9.12 0.20 -24.47
CA ASP A 94 9.24 -0.22 -25.89
C ASP A 94 8.44 -1.53 -26.16
N THR A 95 7.86 -2.11 -25.12
CA THR A 95 7.13 -3.36 -25.21
C THR A 95 5.63 -3.06 -25.25
N GLU A 96 4.93 -3.54 -26.27
CA GLU A 96 3.48 -3.44 -26.32
C GLU A 96 2.87 -4.11 -25.08
N ALA A 97 1.99 -3.37 -24.40
CA ALA A 97 1.17 -3.95 -23.34
C ALA A 97 0.32 -5.09 -23.91
N HIS A 98 0.09 -6.10 -23.09
CA HIS A 98 -0.79 -7.23 -23.51
C HIS A 98 -2.14 -6.70 -23.97
N GLY A 99 -2.48 -7.02 -25.20
CA GLY A 99 -3.72 -6.63 -25.84
C GLY A 99 -4.95 -7.30 -25.21
N PHE A 100 -6.11 -6.76 -25.52
CA PHE A 100 -7.40 -7.35 -25.18
C PHE A 100 -7.67 -8.58 -26.03
N ASP A 101 -7.89 -9.75 -25.40
CA ASP A 101 -8.27 -10.98 -26.05
C ASP A 101 -9.74 -11.33 -25.75
N PRO A 102 -10.68 -10.99 -26.65
CA PRO A 102 -12.09 -11.25 -26.46
C PRO A 102 -12.45 -12.73 -26.57
N ASP A 103 -11.67 -13.52 -27.30
CA ASP A 103 -12.02 -14.93 -27.60
C ASP A 103 -11.87 -15.83 -26.37
N SER A 104 -10.84 -15.58 -25.53
CA SER A 104 -10.64 -16.30 -24.27
C SER A 104 -11.30 -15.62 -23.05
N LEU A 105 -11.83 -14.40 -23.21
CA LEU A 105 -12.30 -13.59 -22.08
C LEU A 105 -13.31 -14.31 -21.19
N VAL A 106 -14.35 -14.92 -21.79
CA VAL A 106 -15.43 -15.59 -21.03
C VAL A 106 -14.88 -16.76 -20.19
N HIS A 107 -13.92 -17.50 -20.72
CA HIS A 107 -13.29 -18.61 -20.00
C HIS A 107 -12.44 -18.09 -18.84
N ARG A 108 -11.66 -17.04 -19.07
CA ARG A 108 -10.85 -16.39 -18.01
C ARG A 108 -11.73 -15.78 -16.93
N LEU A 109 -12.79 -15.07 -17.28
CA LEU A 109 -13.75 -14.53 -16.31
C LEU A 109 -14.34 -15.62 -15.41
N LYS A 110 -14.72 -16.77 -15.99
CA LYS A 110 -15.22 -17.92 -15.22
C LYS A 110 -14.14 -18.51 -14.31
N ALA A 111 -12.92 -18.68 -14.82
CA ALA A 111 -11.81 -19.23 -14.05
C ALA A 111 -11.45 -18.38 -12.80
N PHE A 112 -11.58 -17.06 -12.93
CA PHE A 112 -11.38 -16.12 -11.81
C PHE A 112 -12.65 -15.81 -11.00
N GLY A 113 -13.76 -16.51 -11.28
CA GLY A 113 -14.99 -16.36 -10.51
C GLY A 113 -15.71 -15.03 -10.70
N TYR A 114 -15.61 -14.42 -11.90
CA TYR A 114 -16.45 -13.27 -12.25
C TYR A 114 -17.86 -13.75 -12.59
N SER A 115 -18.85 -13.07 -12.06
CA SER A 115 -20.26 -13.30 -12.36
C SER A 115 -20.90 -12.07 -13.01
N ALA A 116 -22.11 -12.23 -13.51
CA ALA A 116 -22.91 -11.10 -14.01
C ALA A 116 -23.17 -10.07 -12.91
N GLU A 117 -23.39 -10.54 -11.68
CA GLU A 117 -23.56 -9.67 -10.50
C GLU A 117 -22.27 -8.90 -10.20
N THR A 118 -21.10 -9.52 -10.28
CA THR A 118 -19.81 -8.83 -10.11
C THR A 118 -19.68 -7.68 -11.11
N LEU A 119 -20.05 -7.91 -12.37
CA LEU A 119 -20.01 -6.87 -13.38
C LEU A 119 -21.04 -5.77 -13.06
N GLN A 120 -22.31 -6.16 -12.87
CA GLN A 120 -23.40 -5.21 -12.76
C GLN A 120 -23.41 -4.41 -11.46
N PHE A 121 -23.10 -5.04 -10.34
CA PHE A 121 -23.25 -4.42 -9.02
C PHE A 121 -21.95 -3.95 -8.41
N MET A 122 -20.79 -4.37 -8.93
CA MET A 122 -19.49 -3.98 -8.41
C MET A 122 -18.70 -3.14 -9.42
N LEU A 123 -18.42 -3.67 -10.61
CA LEU A 123 -17.53 -3.01 -11.56
C LEU A 123 -18.18 -1.82 -12.27
N LEU A 124 -19.42 -1.93 -12.73
CA LEU A 124 -20.10 -0.82 -13.40
C LEU A 124 -20.30 0.39 -12.50
N PRO A 125 -20.71 0.28 -11.22
CA PRO A 125 -20.78 1.43 -10.32
C PRO A 125 -19.42 2.07 -10.04
N LEU A 126 -18.33 1.30 -9.92
CA LEU A 126 -16.99 1.86 -9.76
C LEU A 126 -16.61 2.80 -10.90
N VAL A 127 -17.02 2.47 -12.13
CA VAL A 127 -16.72 3.26 -13.32
C VAL A 127 -17.73 4.40 -13.53
N ASN A 128 -19.03 4.11 -13.45
CA ASN A 128 -20.07 5.07 -13.77
C ASN A 128 -20.29 6.11 -12.66
N GLU A 129 -20.13 5.71 -11.39
CA GLU A 129 -20.38 6.58 -10.23
C GLU A 129 -19.06 7.00 -9.53
N LEU A 130 -17.92 6.47 -9.98
CA LEU A 130 -16.59 6.75 -9.41
C LEU A 130 -16.54 6.52 -7.90
N ARG A 131 -17.22 5.49 -7.44
CA ARG A 131 -17.29 5.13 -6.02
C ARG A 131 -17.52 3.63 -5.84
N ASP A 132 -17.12 3.14 -4.66
CA ASP A 132 -17.43 1.80 -4.20
C ASP A 132 -18.96 1.67 -3.95
N PRO A 133 -19.62 0.62 -4.48
CA PRO A 133 -21.06 0.41 -4.33
C PRO A 133 -21.52 0.00 -2.93
N VAL A 134 -20.61 -0.12 -1.96
CA VAL A 134 -20.98 -0.46 -0.58
C VAL A 134 -21.71 0.68 0.11
N GLY A 135 -22.64 0.34 0.99
CA GLY A 135 -23.37 1.28 1.83
C GLY A 135 -22.47 1.93 2.90
N SER A 136 -22.99 2.99 3.55
CA SER A 136 -22.28 3.68 4.64
C SER A 136 -22.00 2.80 5.85
N MET A 137 -22.81 1.76 6.06
CA MET A 137 -22.67 0.78 7.16
C MET A 137 -21.82 -0.45 6.78
N GLY A 138 -21.27 -0.49 5.58
CA GLY A 138 -20.43 -1.57 5.10
C GLY A 138 -21.15 -2.55 4.18
N ASN A 139 -20.78 -3.82 4.25
CA ASN A 139 -21.28 -4.90 3.41
C ASN A 139 -22.07 -5.91 4.27
N ASP A 140 -23.35 -6.12 3.96
CA ASP A 140 -24.25 -7.05 4.66
C ASP A 140 -24.18 -8.48 4.11
N SER A 141 -23.26 -8.78 3.19
CA SER A 141 -23.09 -10.14 2.65
C SER A 141 -22.77 -11.13 3.76
N ALA A 142 -23.39 -12.30 3.70
CA ALA A 142 -23.11 -13.39 4.61
C ALA A 142 -21.62 -13.80 4.54
N LEU A 143 -21.11 -14.33 5.66
CA LEU A 143 -19.74 -14.83 5.72
C LEU A 143 -19.54 -15.96 4.71
N ALA A 144 -18.41 -15.96 4.00
CA ALA A 144 -18.09 -16.96 2.99
C ALA A 144 -18.10 -18.40 3.54
N CYS A 145 -17.67 -18.57 4.79
CA CYS A 145 -17.65 -19.87 5.47
C CYS A 145 -19.06 -20.48 5.72
N LEU A 146 -20.12 -19.70 5.53
CA LEU A 146 -21.52 -20.17 5.63
C LEU A 146 -22.11 -20.50 4.26
N SER A 147 -21.35 -20.39 3.18
CA SER A 147 -21.82 -20.70 1.81
C SER A 147 -21.56 -22.16 1.45
N ASP A 148 -22.55 -22.81 0.85
CA ASP A 148 -22.39 -24.15 0.26
C ASP A 148 -21.67 -24.12 -1.11
N GLN A 149 -21.39 -22.91 -1.62
CA GLN A 149 -20.70 -22.73 -2.89
C GLN A 149 -19.27 -22.26 -2.68
N SER A 150 -18.38 -22.66 -3.57
CA SER A 150 -17.00 -22.19 -3.60
C SER A 150 -16.96 -20.67 -3.73
N ARG A 151 -16.17 -20.04 -2.87
CA ARG A 151 -15.91 -18.60 -2.84
C ARG A 151 -14.44 -18.34 -3.12
N ILE A 152 -14.12 -17.17 -3.66
CA ILE A 152 -12.73 -16.73 -3.78
C ILE A 152 -12.17 -16.48 -2.39
N ILE A 153 -10.86 -16.68 -2.24
CA ILE A 153 -10.21 -16.60 -0.93
C ILE A 153 -10.40 -15.24 -0.23
N TYR A 154 -10.50 -14.17 -0.99
CA TYR A 154 -10.72 -12.81 -0.48
C TYR A 154 -12.02 -12.67 0.33
N ASP A 155 -13.06 -13.43 -0.01
CA ASP A 155 -14.36 -13.36 0.68
C ASP A 155 -14.29 -13.85 2.14
N TYR A 156 -13.27 -14.67 2.46
CA TYR A 156 -13.05 -15.17 3.81
C TYR A 156 -12.38 -14.17 4.74
N PHE A 157 -11.88 -13.05 4.20
CA PHE A 157 -11.22 -12.03 4.99
C PHE A 157 -12.18 -10.91 5.36
N LYS A 158 -12.12 -10.50 6.61
CA LYS A 158 -12.87 -9.36 7.13
C LYS A 158 -11.91 -8.36 7.78
N GLN A 159 -12.19 -7.09 7.58
CA GLN A 159 -11.42 -6.04 8.23
C GLN A 159 -11.69 -6.07 9.73
N LEU A 160 -10.64 -6.01 10.52
CA LEU A 160 -10.74 -5.90 11.98
C LEU A 160 -11.40 -4.58 12.37
N PHE A 161 -12.13 -4.60 13.50
CA PHE A 161 -12.74 -3.40 14.03
C PHE A 161 -11.65 -2.38 14.42
N ALA A 162 -11.81 -1.14 13.95
CA ALA A 162 -10.86 -0.06 14.21
C ALA A 162 -11.01 0.48 15.63
N GLN A 163 -10.53 -0.23 16.61
CA GLN A 163 -10.34 0.27 17.97
C GLN A 163 -8.94 0.84 18.10
N VAL A 164 -8.74 2.05 17.58
CA VAL A 164 -7.40 2.60 17.33
C VAL A 164 -7.11 3.78 18.24
N THR A 165 -5.82 3.96 18.53
CA THR A 165 -5.29 5.17 19.16
C THR A 165 -5.34 6.37 18.22
N ASN A 166 -5.30 6.16 16.89
CA ASN A 166 -5.45 7.19 15.89
C ASN A 166 -6.94 7.31 15.51
N PRO A 167 -7.56 8.48 15.68
CA PRO A 167 -8.94 8.67 15.27
C PRO A 167 -9.08 8.58 13.75
N ALA A 168 -10.26 8.14 13.30
CA ALA A 168 -10.62 8.12 11.89
C ALA A 168 -10.49 9.53 11.27
N ILE A 169 -10.12 9.57 10.00
CA ILE A 169 -10.01 10.79 9.22
C ILE A 169 -11.40 11.06 8.63
N ASP A 170 -11.90 12.29 8.76
CA ASP A 170 -13.18 12.69 8.19
C ASP A 170 -13.08 12.90 6.68
N SER A 171 -14.23 12.79 5.98
CA SER A 171 -14.32 12.86 4.53
C SER A 171 -13.89 14.23 3.93
N ILE A 172 -13.85 15.29 4.72
CA ILE A 172 -13.40 16.62 4.27
C ILE A 172 -11.87 16.65 4.22
N ARG A 173 -11.20 16.03 5.20
CA ARG A 173 -9.73 16.00 5.27
C ARG A 173 -9.10 14.90 4.43
N GLU A 174 -9.84 13.89 3.96
CA GLU A 174 -9.29 12.79 3.15
C GLU A 174 -8.44 13.31 1.98
N GLU A 175 -8.94 14.27 1.19
CA GLU A 175 -8.24 14.79 0.01
C GLU A 175 -6.96 15.59 0.35
N VAL A 176 -6.90 16.17 1.56
CA VAL A 176 -5.79 17.04 1.97
C VAL A 176 -4.67 16.28 2.65
N VAL A 177 -5.01 15.25 3.45
CA VAL A 177 -4.03 14.59 4.33
C VAL A 177 -3.69 13.18 3.93
N MET A 178 -4.42 12.59 2.98
CA MET A 178 -4.24 11.20 2.57
C MET A 178 -3.59 11.07 1.21
N SER A 179 -2.78 10.03 1.03
CA SER A 179 -2.13 9.74 -0.24
C SER A 179 -2.03 8.24 -0.50
N LEU A 180 -2.30 7.86 -1.76
CA LEU A 180 -2.01 6.53 -2.30
C LEU A 180 -0.64 6.47 -2.99
N SER A 181 0.04 7.61 -3.17
CA SER A 181 1.40 7.64 -3.69
C SER A 181 2.35 6.97 -2.70
N CYS A 182 3.24 6.16 -3.19
CA CYS A 182 4.29 5.56 -2.38
C CYS A 182 5.56 5.27 -3.18
N SER A 183 6.67 5.16 -2.45
CA SER A 183 7.92 4.68 -3.01
C SER A 183 8.02 3.17 -2.85
N ILE A 184 8.45 2.47 -3.90
CA ILE A 184 8.60 1.02 -3.91
C ILE A 184 10.05 0.62 -4.21
N GLY A 185 10.37 -0.66 -4.04
CA GLY A 185 11.67 -1.24 -4.30
C GLY A 185 12.64 -1.16 -3.12
N PRO A 186 13.95 -1.31 -3.36
CA PRO A 186 14.97 -1.37 -2.32
C PRO A 186 14.95 -0.15 -1.40
N GLU A 187 15.06 -0.37 -0.11
CA GLU A 187 15.15 0.66 0.92
C GLU A 187 16.58 0.75 1.44
N GLY A 188 17.08 1.97 1.59
CA GLY A 188 18.37 2.22 2.21
C GLY A 188 18.32 2.14 3.74
N ASP A 189 19.48 2.23 4.36
CA ASP A 189 19.58 2.29 5.82
C ASP A 189 19.04 3.64 6.33
N LEU A 190 17.92 3.60 7.04
CA LEU A 190 17.27 4.79 7.61
C LEU A 190 18.11 5.53 8.64
N LEU A 191 19.12 4.89 9.23
CA LEU A 191 20.05 5.52 10.17
C LEU A 191 21.17 6.30 9.46
N GLN A 192 21.32 6.10 8.16
CA GLN A 192 22.31 6.80 7.34
C GLN A 192 21.62 7.82 6.42
N ASN A 193 22.00 9.07 6.58
CA ASN A 193 21.48 10.15 5.74
C ASN A 193 22.36 10.32 4.50
N LYS A 194 21.99 9.61 3.43
CA LYS A 194 22.74 9.55 2.17
C LYS A 194 21.85 9.78 0.96
N ALA A 195 22.41 10.32 -0.12
CA ALA A 195 21.71 10.56 -1.37
C ALA A 195 21.09 9.28 -1.96
N GLU A 196 21.79 8.14 -1.84
CA GLU A 196 21.34 6.85 -2.36
C GLU A 196 20.04 6.36 -1.73
N ASN A 197 19.70 6.81 -0.51
CA ASN A 197 18.42 6.48 0.11
C ASN A 197 17.21 7.10 -0.62
N ALA A 198 17.44 8.13 -1.43
CA ALA A 198 16.43 8.73 -2.29
C ALA A 198 16.26 7.99 -3.64
N HIS A 199 17.11 6.96 -3.92
CA HIS A 199 17.00 6.16 -5.14
C HIS A 199 15.83 5.17 -5.05
N ARG A 200 14.61 5.71 -5.20
CA ARG A 200 13.35 4.99 -5.07
C ARG A 200 12.48 5.21 -6.29
N LEU A 201 11.74 4.18 -6.68
CA LEU A 201 10.72 4.31 -7.71
C LEU A 201 9.42 4.80 -7.07
N VAL A 202 8.94 5.95 -7.52
CA VAL A 202 7.69 6.56 -7.02
C VAL A 202 6.55 6.15 -7.93
N ILE A 203 5.50 5.60 -7.33
CA ILE A 203 4.23 5.36 -7.99
C ILE A 203 3.16 6.27 -7.40
N GLU A 204 2.40 6.93 -8.26
CA GLU A 204 1.33 7.85 -7.87
C GLU A 204 0.07 7.08 -7.43
N HIS A 205 -0.09 5.87 -7.97
CA HIS A 205 -1.28 5.05 -7.78
C HIS A 205 -0.92 3.57 -7.68
N PRO A 206 -1.42 2.84 -6.66
CA PRO A 206 -1.09 1.43 -6.48
C PRO A 206 -1.77 0.51 -7.50
N ILE A 207 -2.77 1.00 -8.24
CA ILE A 207 -3.43 0.25 -9.32
C ILE A 207 -2.81 0.67 -10.63
N LEU A 208 -2.09 -0.24 -11.26
CA LEU A 208 -1.32 0.00 -12.48
C LEU A 208 -2.18 -0.23 -13.72
N THR A 209 -2.01 0.60 -14.75
CA THR A 209 -2.50 0.28 -16.09
C THR A 209 -1.70 -0.87 -16.70
N ASN A 210 -2.13 -1.39 -17.84
CA ASN A 210 -1.38 -2.45 -18.54
C ASN A 210 -0.02 -1.94 -19.03
N GLU A 211 0.04 -0.68 -19.47
CA GLU A 211 1.27 -0.02 -19.92
C GLU A 211 2.24 0.20 -18.76
N GLU A 212 1.73 0.70 -17.61
CA GLU A 212 2.54 0.88 -16.40
C GLU A 212 3.08 -0.46 -15.88
N ALA A 213 2.26 -1.51 -15.90
CA ALA A 213 2.68 -2.86 -15.51
C ALA A 213 3.72 -3.44 -16.47
N ALA A 214 3.56 -3.23 -17.78
CA ALA A 214 4.54 -3.65 -18.79
C ALA A 214 5.87 -2.92 -18.60
N ALA A 215 5.86 -1.60 -18.37
CA ALA A 215 7.05 -0.82 -18.09
C ALA A 215 7.81 -1.34 -16.85
N LEU A 216 7.09 -1.67 -15.77
CA LEU A 216 7.68 -2.24 -14.56
C LEU A 216 8.21 -3.67 -14.79
N LYS A 217 7.48 -4.50 -15.54
CA LYS A 217 7.84 -5.89 -15.83
C LYS A 217 9.13 -5.99 -16.64
N HIS A 218 9.35 -5.04 -17.54
CA HIS A 218 10.53 -4.95 -18.39
C HIS A 218 11.54 -3.89 -17.92
N CYS A 219 11.44 -3.47 -16.67
CA CYS A 219 12.30 -2.44 -16.11
C CYS A 219 13.78 -2.84 -16.22
N ASN A 220 14.55 -1.97 -16.85
CA ASN A 220 16.02 -2.00 -16.88
C ASN A 220 16.52 -0.54 -16.90
N HIS A 221 16.39 0.13 -15.77
CA HIS A 221 16.63 1.56 -15.69
C HIS A 221 17.44 1.90 -14.43
N ARG A 222 18.57 2.58 -14.59
CA ARG A 222 19.41 3.09 -13.50
C ARG A 222 19.73 2.04 -12.41
N GLY A 223 20.00 0.80 -12.83
CA GLY A 223 20.32 -0.31 -11.94
C GLY A 223 19.11 -1.08 -11.41
N TRP A 224 17.91 -0.65 -11.73
CA TRP A 224 16.69 -1.38 -11.40
C TRP A 224 16.34 -2.41 -12.47
N THR A 225 16.13 -3.63 -12.02
CA THR A 225 15.69 -4.73 -12.89
C THR A 225 14.56 -5.49 -12.23
N THR A 226 13.77 -6.18 -13.04
CA THR A 226 12.59 -6.92 -12.58
C THR A 226 12.72 -8.41 -12.85
N LYS A 227 12.30 -9.22 -11.88
CA LYS A 227 12.06 -10.65 -12.04
C LYS A 227 10.57 -10.92 -12.07
N THR A 228 10.07 -11.51 -13.15
CA THR A 228 8.69 -12.06 -13.19
C THR A 228 8.71 -13.49 -12.69
N ILE A 229 7.79 -13.82 -11.78
CA ILE A 229 7.52 -15.16 -11.25
C ILE A 229 6.11 -15.54 -11.67
N ASP A 230 5.98 -16.63 -12.38
CA ASP A 230 4.69 -17.21 -12.78
C ASP A 230 4.04 -17.90 -11.57
N ILE A 231 2.83 -17.47 -11.22
CA ILE A 231 2.04 -18.07 -10.13
C ILE A 231 0.94 -18.99 -10.64
N THR A 232 1.06 -19.47 -11.88
CA THR A 232 0.22 -20.55 -12.39
C THR A 232 0.92 -21.91 -12.23
N TYR A 233 0.16 -22.97 -12.21
CA TYR A 233 0.68 -24.33 -12.05
C TYR A 233 0.04 -25.27 -13.11
N ASP A 234 0.76 -26.32 -13.45
CA ASP A 234 0.23 -27.38 -14.30
C ASP A 234 -0.81 -28.20 -13.52
N ILE A 235 -2.05 -28.26 -14.04
CA ILE A 235 -3.17 -28.95 -13.38
C ILE A 235 -2.89 -30.45 -13.20
N ASP A 236 -2.14 -31.04 -14.11
CA ASP A 236 -1.76 -32.44 -14.04
C ASP A 236 -0.53 -32.71 -13.16
N SER A 237 0.04 -31.65 -12.55
CA SER A 237 1.17 -31.82 -11.64
C SER A 237 0.76 -32.46 -10.32
N ASN A 238 1.64 -33.27 -9.75
CA ASN A 238 1.45 -33.88 -8.43
C ASN A 238 1.94 -32.98 -7.27
N HIS A 239 2.26 -31.71 -7.54
CA HIS A 239 2.69 -30.77 -6.51
C HIS A 239 1.52 -30.34 -5.65
N ASN A 240 1.72 -30.31 -4.34
CA ASN A 240 0.74 -29.72 -3.42
C ASN A 240 0.92 -28.20 -3.35
N LEU A 241 -0.07 -27.51 -2.80
CA LEU A 241 -0.05 -26.05 -2.70
C LEU A 241 1.14 -25.53 -1.88
N SER A 242 1.53 -26.22 -0.82
CA SER A 242 2.67 -25.83 0.02
C SER A 242 3.97 -25.82 -0.75
N ASP A 243 4.25 -26.88 -1.53
CA ASP A 243 5.46 -26.97 -2.34
C ASP A 243 5.51 -25.85 -3.41
N MET A 244 4.37 -25.54 -4.01
CA MET A 244 4.26 -24.46 -5.01
C MET A 244 4.53 -23.08 -4.37
N LEU A 245 4.01 -22.82 -3.17
CA LEU A 245 4.27 -21.59 -2.44
C LEU A 245 5.74 -21.48 -1.99
N ASP A 246 6.34 -22.59 -1.56
CA ASP A 246 7.76 -22.66 -1.20
C ASP A 246 8.66 -22.36 -2.42
N ASP A 247 8.30 -22.86 -3.61
CA ASP A 247 9.02 -22.57 -4.84
C ASP A 247 8.96 -21.07 -5.19
N ILE A 248 7.78 -20.43 -5.11
CA ILE A 248 7.62 -18.99 -5.29
C ILE A 248 8.51 -18.21 -4.31
N CYS A 249 8.54 -18.63 -3.04
CA CYS A 249 9.36 -18.01 -2.01
C CYS A 249 10.86 -18.14 -2.31
N GLN A 250 11.30 -19.30 -2.77
CA GLN A 250 12.70 -19.54 -3.16
C GLN A 250 13.09 -18.71 -4.39
N GLN A 251 12.23 -18.66 -5.42
CA GLN A 251 12.44 -17.80 -6.59
C GLN A 251 12.55 -16.33 -6.19
N GLY A 252 11.74 -15.86 -5.23
CA GLY A 252 11.82 -14.51 -4.69
C GLY A 252 13.16 -14.20 -4.02
N SER A 253 13.64 -15.06 -3.13
CA SER A 253 14.96 -14.90 -2.51
C SER A 253 16.09 -15.00 -3.55
N GLN A 254 15.94 -15.84 -4.57
CA GLN A 254 16.94 -15.93 -5.63
C GLN A 254 16.97 -14.65 -6.49
N ALA A 255 15.82 -14.08 -6.81
CA ALA A 255 15.74 -12.81 -7.54
C ALA A 255 16.50 -11.67 -6.84
N ILE A 256 16.41 -11.61 -5.50
CA ILE A 256 17.17 -10.62 -4.70
C ILE A 256 18.68 -10.88 -4.80
N LYS A 257 19.11 -12.14 -4.70
CA LYS A 257 20.53 -12.50 -4.85
C LYS A 257 21.08 -12.19 -6.24
N ASP A 258 20.23 -12.30 -7.26
CA ASP A 258 20.55 -11.95 -8.64
C ASP A 258 20.55 -10.43 -8.89
N GLY A 259 20.22 -9.63 -7.88
CA GLY A 259 20.25 -8.16 -7.91
C GLY A 259 18.99 -7.51 -8.48
N HIS A 260 17.88 -8.22 -8.57
CA HIS A 260 16.62 -7.61 -8.99
C HIS A 260 16.01 -6.73 -7.90
N SER A 261 15.53 -5.55 -8.30
CA SER A 261 14.89 -4.56 -7.41
C SER A 261 13.39 -4.73 -7.31
N LEU A 262 12.77 -5.41 -8.28
CA LEU A 262 11.34 -5.64 -8.36
C LEU A 262 11.03 -7.11 -8.65
N ILE A 263 9.98 -7.62 -8.02
CA ILE A 263 9.39 -8.92 -8.32
C ILE A 263 7.95 -8.68 -8.80
N VAL A 264 7.62 -9.23 -9.96
CA VAL A 264 6.25 -9.27 -10.48
C VAL A 264 5.74 -10.70 -10.35
N LEU A 265 4.71 -10.91 -9.54
CA LEU A 265 3.94 -12.16 -9.52
C LEU A 265 2.83 -12.06 -10.56
N SER A 266 2.74 -13.01 -11.49
CA SER A 266 1.80 -12.96 -12.61
C SER A 266 1.04 -14.26 -12.77
N ASP A 267 -0.29 -14.16 -12.90
CA ASP A 267 -1.20 -15.27 -13.23
C ASP A 267 -1.66 -15.27 -14.70
N ARG A 268 -1.04 -14.46 -15.55
CA ARG A 268 -1.44 -14.31 -16.96
C ARG A 268 -1.32 -15.59 -17.79
N ASN A 269 -0.50 -16.54 -17.38
CA ASN A 269 -0.31 -17.79 -18.09
C ASN A 269 -1.40 -18.84 -17.83
N ILE A 270 -2.53 -18.41 -17.26
CA ILE A 270 -3.71 -19.27 -17.10
C ILE A 270 -4.16 -19.83 -18.45
N SER A 271 -4.45 -21.12 -18.49
CA SER A 271 -4.93 -21.81 -19.69
C SER A 271 -5.74 -23.04 -19.31
N GLU A 272 -6.19 -23.80 -20.29
CA GLU A 272 -6.93 -25.07 -20.06
C GLU A 272 -6.11 -26.07 -19.22
N ASN A 273 -4.77 -26.04 -19.33
CA ASN A 273 -3.87 -26.95 -18.61
C ASN A 273 -3.16 -26.28 -17.44
N ARG A 274 -3.39 -24.99 -17.19
CA ARG A 274 -2.72 -24.25 -16.14
C ARG A 274 -3.72 -23.55 -15.22
N GLY A 275 -3.75 -24.02 -13.98
CA GLY A 275 -4.48 -23.40 -12.87
C GLY A 275 -3.73 -22.23 -12.28
N ILE A 276 -4.38 -21.48 -11.38
CA ILE A 276 -3.81 -20.34 -10.68
C ILE A 276 -3.60 -20.66 -9.20
N ILE A 277 -2.47 -20.19 -8.66
CA ILE A 277 -2.32 -20.01 -7.23
C ILE A 277 -2.90 -18.64 -6.90
N SER A 278 -3.79 -18.55 -5.90
CA SER A 278 -4.36 -17.26 -5.55
C SER A 278 -3.27 -16.22 -5.33
N ALA A 279 -3.42 -15.06 -5.97
CA ALA A 279 -2.48 -13.96 -5.88
C ALA A 279 -2.32 -13.47 -4.41
N LEU A 280 -3.38 -13.54 -3.61
CA LEU A 280 -3.33 -13.22 -2.18
C LEU A 280 -2.44 -14.22 -1.41
N LEU A 281 -2.57 -15.51 -1.68
CA LEU A 281 -1.72 -16.53 -1.03
C LEU A 281 -0.27 -16.42 -1.47
N ALA A 282 -0.01 -16.32 -2.76
CA ALA A 282 1.33 -16.23 -3.31
C ALA A 282 2.07 -14.99 -2.80
N SER A 283 1.42 -13.82 -2.84
CA SER A 283 2.03 -12.57 -2.38
C SER A 283 2.24 -12.56 -0.87
N SER A 284 1.28 -13.06 -0.09
CA SER A 284 1.39 -13.13 1.37
C SER A 284 2.50 -14.09 1.81
N ALA A 285 2.60 -15.27 1.16
CA ALA A 285 3.66 -16.24 1.44
C ALA A 285 5.04 -15.63 1.14
N LEU A 286 5.21 -15.03 -0.05
CA LEU A 286 6.44 -14.37 -0.43
C LEU A 286 6.80 -13.24 0.54
N HIS A 287 5.86 -12.35 0.85
CA HIS A 287 6.07 -11.23 1.77
C HIS A 287 6.56 -11.70 3.14
N ARG A 288 5.90 -12.70 3.73
CA ARG A 288 6.28 -13.24 5.04
C ARG A 288 7.60 -13.99 5.00
N HIS A 289 7.87 -14.74 3.93
CA HIS A 289 9.15 -15.39 3.72
C HIS A 289 10.31 -14.38 3.69
N LEU A 290 10.17 -13.32 2.91
CA LEU A 290 11.18 -12.27 2.81
C LEU A 290 11.37 -11.50 4.12
N ILE A 291 10.31 -11.30 4.92
CA ILE A 291 10.45 -10.75 6.28
C ILE A 291 11.28 -11.68 7.16
N ALA A 292 10.95 -12.97 7.17
CA ALA A 292 11.65 -13.96 7.99
C ALA A 292 13.13 -14.10 7.61
N LYS A 293 13.47 -13.79 6.35
CA LYS A 293 14.86 -13.80 5.84
C LYS A 293 15.57 -12.45 5.95
N PHE A 294 14.92 -11.41 6.45
CA PHE A 294 15.41 -10.02 6.45
C PHE A 294 15.72 -9.48 5.05
N GLU A 295 14.97 -9.94 4.06
CA GLU A 295 15.14 -9.62 2.63
C GLU A 295 14.06 -8.66 2.11
N ARG A 296 12.92 -8.47 2.84
CA ARG A 296 11.74 -7.74 2.35
C ARG A 296 12.02 -6.31 1.91
N THR A 297 12.93 -5.61 2.58
CA THR A 297 13.27 -4.22 2.26
C THR A 297 14.19 -4.08 1.05
N GLN A 298 14.62 -5.20 0.46
CA GLN A 298 15.52 -5.20 -0.70
C GLN A 298 14.78 -5.24 -2.03
N VAL A 299 13.44 -5.38 -2.03
CA VAL A 299 12.66 -5.58 -3.25
C VAL A 299 11.25 -5.04 -3.14
N GLY A 300 10.70 -4.53 -4.26
CA GLY A 300 9.27 -4.25 -4.41
C GLY A 300 8.51 -5.47 -4.93
N ILE A 301 7.27 -5.68 -4.45
CA ILE A 301 6.38 -6.77 -4.88
C ILE A 301 5.20 -6.18 -5.65
N ILE A 302 5.07 -6.55 -6.89
CA ILE A 302 4.01 -6.12 -7.80
C ILE A 302 3.18 -7.34 -8.19
N LEU A 303 1.88 -7.18 -8.32
CA LEU A 303 0.97 -8.22 -8.84
C LEU A 303 0.43 -7.85 -10.21
N GLU A 304 0.44 -8.81 -11.11
CA GLU A 304 -0.32 -8.81 -12.36
C GLU A 304 -1.34 -9.95 -12.26
N THR A 305 -2.61 -9.61 -11.97
CA THR A 305 -3.59 -10.65 -11.58
C THR A 305 -4.98 -10.42 -12.14
N GLY A 306 -5.65 -11.52 -12.50
CA GLY A 306 -7.06 -11.54 -12.84
C GLY A 306 -8.01 -11.58 -11.64
N GLU A 307 -7.53 -11.85 -10.42
CA GLU A 307 -8.39 -11.97 -9.24
C GLU A 307 -8.90 -10.62 -8.73
N ALA A 308 -8.01 -9.60 -8.68
CA ALA A 308 -8.32 -8.30 -8.07
C ALA A 308 -9.31 -7.49 -8.93
N ARG A 309 -10.43 -7.08 -8.35
CA ARG A 309 -11.48 -6.36 -9.07
C ARG A 309 -12.25 -5.32 -8.27
N GLU A 310 -12.25 -5.41 -6.95
CA GLU A 310 -12.98 -4.49 -6.08
C GLU A 310 -12.10 -3.94 -4.95
N VAL A 311 -12.55 -2.88 -4.30
CA VAL A 311 -11.80 -2.17 -3.26
C VAL A 311 -11.27 -3.09 -2.17
N HIS A 312 -12.10 -4.03 -1.71
CA HIS A 312 -11.71 -4.99 -0.67
C HIS A 312 -10.47 -5.82 -1.09
N HIS A 313 -10.39 -6.25 -2.34
CA HIS A 313 -9.26 -7.02 -2.84
C HIS A 313 -7.96 -6.20 -2.83
N PHE A 314 -8.01 -4.95 -3.29
CA PHE A 314 -6.83 -4.08 -3.28
C PHE A 314 -6.36 -3.73 -1.86
N CYS A 315 -7.32 -3.48 -0.95
CA CYS A 315 -7.01 -3.25 0.46
C CYS A 315 -6.36 -4.48 1.10
N LEU A 316 -6.87 -5.68 0.82
CA LEU A 316 -6.25 -6.93 1.28
C LEU A 316 -4.84 -7.10 0.76
N LEU A 317 -4.65 -7.01 -0.55
CA LEU A 317 -3.33 -7.19 -1.17
C LEU A 317 -2.30 -6.21 -0.61
N ALA A 318 -2.65 -4.92 -0.48
CA ALA A 318 -1.78 -3.93 0.15
C ALA A 318 -1.55 -4.25 1.64
N GLY A 319 -2.59 -4.64 2.38
CA GLY A 319 -2.49 -5.05 3.79
C GLY A 319 -1.60 -6.26 4.01
N TYR A 320 -1.47 -7.13 3.01
CA TYR A 320 -0.58 -8.29 3.01
C TYR A 320 0.75 -8.05 2.29
N GLY A 321 1.11 -6.78 2.03
CA GLY A 321 2.47 -6.38 1.68
C GLY A 321 2.76 -6.20 0.19
N VAL A 322 1.72 -6.18 -0.65
CA VAL A 322 1.86 -5.86 -2.08
C VAL A 322 2.04 -4.35 -2.26
N ASP A 323 2.95 -3.96 -3.14
CA ASP A 323 3.25 -2.57 -3.42
C ASP A 323 2.34 -1.96 -4.49
N ALA A 324 2.03 -2.72 -5.55
CA ALA A 324 1.15 -2.30 -6.64
C ALA A 324 0.50 -3.49 -7.34
N VAL A 325 -0.65 -3.26 -7.98
CA VAL A 325 -1.47 -4.31 -8.61
C VAL A 325 -1.93 -3.86 -10.00
N ASN A 326 -1.73 -4.71 -11.00
CA ASN A 326 -2.37 -4.58 -12.30
C ASN A 326 -3.56 -5.56 -12.38
N PRO A 327 -4.81 -5.08 -12.31
CA PRO A 327 -6.00 -5.90 -12.36
C PRO A 327 -6.46 -6.10 -13.82
N TYR A 328 -5.61 -6.70 -14.64
CA TYR A 328 -5.79 -6.74 -16.08
C TYR A 328 -7.15 -7.29 -16.54
N LEU A 329 -7.66 -8.30 -15.85
CA LEU A 329 -8.93 -8.94 -16.24
C LEU A 329 -10.15 -8.07 -15.90
N ALA A 330 -10.06 -7.27 -14.82
CA ALA A 330 -11.09 -6.28 -14.53
C ALA A 330 -11.17 -5.20 -15.62
N PHE A 331 -10.03 -4.78 -16.16
CA PHE A 331 -10.00 -3.86 -17.30
C PHE A 331 -10.63 -4.51 -18.55
N GLU A 332 -10.27 -5.74 -18.86
CA GLU A 332 -10.81 -6.45 -20.02
C GLU A 332 -12.34 -6.69 -19.90
N ALA A 333 -12.82 -7.01 -18.70
CA ALA A 333 -14.26 -7.12 -18.42
C ALA A 333 -15.01 -5.81 -18.67
N LEU A 334 -14.43 -4.68 -18.22
CA LEU A 334 -14.98 -3.35 -18.42
C LEU A 334 -14.89 -2.90 -19.89
N TRP A 335 -13.84 -3.25 -20.60
CA TRP A 335 -13.73 -2.99 -22.04
C TRP A 335 -14.77 -3.77 -22.85
N GLN A 336 -15.07 -5.01 -22.44
CA GLN A 336 -16.17 -5.77 -23.04
C GLN A 336 -17.52 -5.11 -22.71
N ALA A 337 -17.76 -4.69 -21.46
CA ALA A 337 -18.96 -3.98 -21.06
C ALA A 337 -19.18 -2.69 -21.87
N ARG A 338 -18.11 -1.96 -22.19
CA ARG A 338 -18.16 -0.80 -23.09
C ARG A 338 -18.56 -1.20 -24.50
N ARG A 339 -17.99 -2.28 -25.05
CA ARG A 339 -18.39 -2.81 -26.37
C ARG A 339 -19.86 -3.25 -26.43
N ASP A 340 -20.37 -3.74 -25.30
CA ASP A 340 -21.76 -4.15 -25.14
C ASP A 340 -22.71 -2.98 -24.82
N ASN A 341 -22.20 -1.73 -24.88
CA ASN A 341 -22.93 -0.48 -24.58
C ASN A 341 -23.49 -0.40 -23.14
N LEU A 342 -22.86 -1.06 -22.20
CA LEU A 342 -23.19 -0.94 -20.76
C LEU A 342 -22.45 0.22 -20.09
N ILE A 343 -21.41 0.76 -20.72
CA ILE A 343 -20.59 1.89 -20.30
C ILE A 343 -20.53 2.88 -21.45
N ASP A 344 -20.83 4.16 -21.17
CA ASP A 344 -20.80 5.25 -22.15
C ASP A 344 -19.52 6.10 -21.95
N PHE A 345 -18.40 5.62 -22.43
CA PHE A 345 -17.09 6.30 -22.47
C PHE A 345 -16.49 6.24 -23.86
N GLU A 346 -15.71 7.25 -24.22
CA GLU A 346 -15.14 7.40 -25.57
C GLU A 346 -14.19 6.24 -25.95
N ASP A 347 -13.32 5.85 -25.01
CA ASP A 347 -12.29 4.83 -25.24
C ASP A 347 -12.01 3.96 -24.00
N ASN A 348 -11.19 2.94 -24.17
CA ASN A 348 -10.79 2.03 -23.12
C ASN A 348 -9.89 2.68 -22.06
N GLY A 349 -9.09 3.66 -22.43
CA GLY A 349 -8.22 4.39 -21.50
C GLY A 349 -9.04 5.20 -20.49
N THR A 350 -10.09 5.90 -20.97
CA THR A 350 -11.03 6.63 -20.11
C THR A 350 -11.73 5.70 -19.11
N VAL A 351 -12.11 4.48 -19.54
CA VAL A 351 -12.68 3.47 -18.65
C VAL A 351 -11.69 3.07 -17.53
N VAL A 352 -10.42 2.86 -17.86
CA VAL A 352 -9.36 2.52 -16.89
C VAL A 352 -9.15 3.66 -15.90
N VAL A 353 -9.10 4.91 -16.36
CA VAL A 353 -8.98 6.09 -15.51
C VAL A 353 -10.16 6.20 -14.53
N ALA A 354 -11.38 6.00 -15.02
CA ALA A 354 -12.59 6.03 -14.19
C ALA A 354 -12.58 4.92 -13.13
N TYR A 355 -12.23 3.69 -13.52
CA TYR A 355 -12.11 2.57 -12.60
C TYR A 355 -11.06 2.82 -11.51
N ARG A 356 -9.84 3.25 -11.90
CA ARG A 356 -8.77 3.60 -10.94
C ARG A 356 -9.24 4.64 -9.95
N LYS A 357 -9.95 5.67 -10.41
CA LYS A 357 -10.49 6.74 -9.55
C LYS A 357 -11.54 6.20 -8.56
N GLY A 358 -12.44 5.33 -9.02
CA GLY A 358 -13.45 4.70 -8.17
C GLY A 358 -12.81 3.84 -7.06
N VAL A 359 -11.86 2.98 -7.44
CA VAL A 359 -11.13 2.11 -6.50
C VAL A 359 -10.28 2.94 -5.55
N ALA A 360 -9.55 3.95 -6.03
CA ALA A 360 -8.75 4.85 -5.19
C ALA A 360 -9.57 5.49 -4.08
N LYS A 361 -10.73 6.01 -4.44
CA LYS A 361 -11.65 6.64 -3.49
C LYS A 361 -12.14 5.65 -2.42
N GLY A 362 -12.41 4.41 -2.82
CA GLY A 362 -12.75 3.33 -1.88
C GLY A 362 -11.60 2.97 -0.94
N MET A 363 -10.38 2.82 -1.46
CA MET A 363 -9.18 2.55 -0.65
C MET A 363 -8.92 3.66 0.36
N LEU A 364 -8.98 4.93 -0.06
CA LEU A 364 -8.84 6.08 0.84
C LEU A 364 -9.88 6.04 1.95
N LYS A 365 -11.14 5.70 1.64
CA LYS A 365 -12.20 5.55 2.64
C LYS A 365 -11.90 4.46 3.68
N VAL A 366 -11.37 3.31 3.24
CA VAL A 366 -10.95 2.22 4.15
C VAL A 366 -9.81 2.70 5.05
N MET A 367 -8.78 3.32 4.48
CA MET A 367 -7.64 3.88 5.21
C MET A 367 -8.08 4.97 6.19
N ALA A 368 -9.00 5.85 5.78
CA ALA A 368 -9.53 6.93 6.61
C ALA A 368 -10.23 6.40 7.86
N LYS A 369 -11.02 5.32 7.73
CA LYS A 369 -11.66 4.66 8.88
C LYS A 369 -10.65 4.11 9.87
N MET A 370 -9.48 3.67 9.41
CA MET A 370 -8.39 3.17 10.25
C MET A 370 -7.48 4.29 10.79
N GLY A 371 -7.69 5.53 10.38
CA GLY A 371 -6.82 6.65 10.74
C GLY A 371 -5.42 6.58 10.12
N ILE A 372 -5.25 5.84 9.03
CA ILE A 372 -3.99 5.67 8.31
C ILE A 372 -3.99 6.57 7.08
N SER A 373 -3.09 7.55 7.02
CA SER A 373 -3.10 8.58 5.99
C SER A 373 -2.28 8.27 4.74
N THR A 374 -1.33 7.33 4.81
CA THR A 374 -0.46 7.00 3.68
C THR A 374 -0.50 5.52 3.35
N LEU A 375 -0.41 5.18 2.07
CA LEU A 375 -0.37 3.79 1.62
C LEU A 375 0.85 3.04 2.19
N ALA A 376 1.99 3.72 2.33
CA ALA A 376 3.19 3.13 2.92
C ALA A 376 2.97 2.64 4.36
N SER A 377 2.17 3.36 5.16
CA SER A 377 1.82 2.94 6.52
C SER A 377 0.70 1.89 6.57
N TYR A 378 -0.12 1.82 5.52
CA TYR A 378 -1.18 0.80 5.39
C TYR A 378 -0.62 -0.55 4.95
N LYS A 379 0.43 -0.54 4.15
CA LYS A 379 1.08 -1.72 3.61
C LYS A 379 1.64 -2.62 4.73
N GLY A 380 1.22 -3.88 4.74
CA GLY A 380 1.62 -4.83 5.78
C GLY A 380 0.99 -4.61 7.16
N ALA A 381 -0.05 -3.78 7.27
CA ALA A 381 -0.66 -3.41 8.56
C ALA A 381 -1.40 -4.54 9.26
N GLN A 382 -1.69 -5.66 8.59
CA GLN A 382 -2.35 -6.86 9.16
C GLN A 382 -3.71 -6.55 9.83
N ILE A 383 -4.49 -5.69 9.21
CA ILE A 383 -5.80 -5.25 9.74
C ILE A 383 -6.97 -6.13 9.30
N PHE A 384 -6.69 -7.28 8.75
CA PHE A 384 -7.68 -8.26 8.31
C PHE A 384 -7.51 -9.57 9.08
N GLU A 385 -8.62 -10.26 9.30
CA GLU A 385 -8.64 -11.62 9.80
C GLU A 385 -9.32 -12.56 8.80
N ALA A 386 -8.85 -13.79 8.73
CA ALA A 386 -9.50 -14.86 7.98
C ALA A 386 -10.58 -15.52 8.85
N VAL A 387 -11.78 -15.66 8.30
CA VAL A 387 -12.92 -16.26 8.99
C VAL A 387 -13.34 -17.54 8.30
N GLY A 388 -13.17 -18.67 8.98
CA GLY A 388 -13.58 -19.99 8.49
C GLY A 388 -12.59 -20.65 7.53
N LEU A 389 -11.34 -20.22 7.53
CA LEU A 389 -10.21 -20.96 6.93
C LEU A 389 -9.52 -21.76 8.04
N ALA A 390 -9.19 -23.02 7.74
CA ALA A 390 -8.49 -23.93 8.66
C ALA A 390 -6.98 -23.70 8.64
#